data_09572d1514084d802e366f39dde097e1
#
_entry.id   09572d1514084d802e366f39dde097e1
#
_cell.length_a   1.000
_cell.length_b   1.000
_cell.length_c   1.000
_cell.angle_alpha   90.00
_cell.angle_beta   90.00
_cell.angle_gamma   90.00
#
_symmetry.space_group_name_H-M   'P 1'
#
loop_
_entity.id
_entity.type
_entity.pdbx_description
1 polymer ?
#
loop_
_entity_poly.entity_id
_entity_poly.type
_entity_poly.pdbx_seq_one_letter_code
_entity_poly.pdbx_strand_id
1 'polypeptide(L)'
;MIVDDREHDLIRRLKLEKVDFTVQRLPLGDILIERNGTTCLIERKRTDDFAASITDGRWREQKARLQQSGAIVVYLIEGSLYHQSKPPETLSSAIWNTMLRDHMWVIQTRGIEETSLHLQQLVKKIGNEIKGGTGIKSLLSKRKRKIDNVFL
;
A
#
# COMPACT_ATOMS: atom_id res chain seq x y z
N MET A 1 7.14 0.57 -12.40
CA MET A 1 7.10 0.90 -10.96
C MET A 1 8.07 2.03 -10.70
N ILE A 2 7.60 3.06 -10.04
CA ILE A 2 8.41 4.20 -9.62
C ILE A 2 8.59 4.13 -8.11
N VAL A 3 9.82 4.23 -7.63
CA VAL A 3 10.15 4.22 -6.21
C VAL A 3 10.68 5.60 -5.82
N ASP A 4 10.16 6.16 -4.73
CA ASP A 4 10.59 7.46 -4.23
C ASP A 4 12.08 7.45 -3.90
N ASP A 5 12.78 8.52 -4.23
CA ASP A 5 14.24 8.61 -4.10
C ASP A 5 14.74 8.57 -2.64
N ARG A 6 13.85 8.74 -1.66
CA ARG A 6 14.16 8.64 -0.23
C ARG A 6 14.15 7.22 0.31
N GLU A 7 13.65 6.25 -0.48
CA GLU A 7 13.58 4.83 -0.10
C GLU A 7 14.90 4.11 -0.37
N HIS A 8 15.96 4.53 0.32
CA HIS A 8 17.34 4.10 0.03
C HIS A 8 17.55 2.59 0.16
N ASP A 9 17.04 1.97 1.23
CA ASP A 9 17.19 0.55 1.48
C ASP A 9 16.40 -0.31 0.47
N LEU A 10 15.19 0.12 0.15
CA LEU A 10 14.35 -0.57 -0.84
C LEU A 10 14.97 -0.47 -2.23
N ILE A 11 15.47 0.69 -2.62
CA ILE A 11 16.15 0.88 -3.90
C ILE A 11 17.33 -0.06 -4.03
N ARG A 12 18.17 -0.18 -2.98
CA ARG A 12 19.30 -1.10 -2.97
C ARG A 12 18.84 -2.56 -3.13
N ARG A 13 17.79 -2.93 -2.41
CA ARG A 13 17.26 -4.31 -2.47
C ARG A 13 16.71 -4.66 -3.84
N LEU A 14 15.95 -3.76 -4.44
CA LEU A 14 15.39 -3.97 -5.77
C LEU A 14 16.47 -4.05 -6.85
N LYS A 15 17.53 -3.25 -6.75
CA LYS A 15 18.69 -3.34 -7.64
C LYS A 15 19.42 -4.66 -7.49
N LEU A 16 19.60 -5.12 -6.27
CA LEU A 16 20.25 -6.41 -5.99
C LEU A 16 19.48 -7.57 -6.61
N GLU A 17 18.17 -7.52 -6.59
CA GLU A 17 17.28 -8.53 -7.16
C GLU A 17 17.02 -8.33 -8.66
N LYS A 18 17.66 -7.32 -9.28
CA LYS A 18 17.52 -7.00 -10.70
C LYS A 18 16.08 -6.74 -11.13
N VAL A 19 15.33 -6.10 -10.27
CA VAL A 19 13.95 -5.68 -10.54
C VAL A 19 13.97 -4.47 -11.47
N ASP A 20 13.05 -4.42 -12.43
CA ASP A 20 12.87 -3.27 -13.30
C ASP A 20 12.03 -2.19 -12.60
N PHE A 21 12.63 -1.03 -12.35
CA PHE A 21 11.96 0.11 -11.72
C PHE A 21 12.72 1.39 -12.02
N THR A 22 12.06 2.53 -11.81
CA THR A 22 12.69 3.86 -11.89
C THR A 22 12.64 4.56 -10.55
N VAL A 23 13.54 5.51 -10.34
CA VAL A 23 13.62 6.31 -9.10
C VAL A 23 13.26 7.74 -9.42
N GLN A 24 12.30 8.30 -8.69
CA GLN A 24 11.90 9.71 -8.80
C GLN A 24 11.44 10.21 -7.43
N ARG A 25 11.48 11.51 -7.23
CA ARG A 25 10.84 12.13 -6.06
C ARG A 25 9.33 12.11 -6.27
N LEU A 26 8.59 11.39 -5.42
CA LEU A 26 7.14 11.32 -5.48
C LEU A 26 6.52 12.38 -4.57
N PRO A 27 5.51 13.12 -5.05
CA PRO A 27 4.80 14.10 -4.20
C PRO A 27 3.91 13.42 -3.16
N LEU A 28 3.53 12.16 -3.38
CA LEU A 28 2.63 11.41 -2.51
C LEU A 28 2.92 9.92 -2.63
N GLY A 29 2.97 9.23 -1.48
CA GLY A 29 3.29 7.82 -1.43
C GLY A 29 4.79 7.54 -1.60
N ASP A 30 5.18 6.28 -1.43
CA ASP A 30 6.56 5.82 -1.51
C ASP A 30 6.84 5.03 -2.78
N ILE A 31 5.84 4.34 -3.31
CA ILE A 31 5.92 3.61 -4.56
C ILE A 31 4.66 3.91 -5.39
N LEU A 32 4.87 4.12 -6.69
CA LEU A 32 3.80 4.38 -7.65
C LEU A 32 3.82 3.33 -8.75
N ILE A 33 2.67 2.73 -9.01
CA ILE A 33 2.48 1.83 -10.14
C ILE A 33 1.34 2.39 -10.98
N GLU A 34 1.64 2.76 -12.22
CA GLU A 34 0.65 3.22 -13.20
C GLU A 34 0.69 2.33 -14.43
N ARG A 35 -0.41 1.66 -14.70
CA ARG A 35 -0.57 0.85 -15.91
C ARG A 35 -2.01 0.85 -16.36
N ASN A 36 -2.21 1.08 -17.66
CA ASN A 36 -3.51 0.89 -18.32
C ASN A 36 -4.65 1.68 -17.66
N GLY A 37 -4.37 2.92 -17.26
CA GLY A 37 -5.34 3.78 -16.60
C GLY A 37 -5.59 3.46 -15.13
N THR A 38 -4.87 2.50 -14.56
CA THR A 38 -4.94 2.18 -13.14
C THR A 38 -3.73 2.76 -12.43
N THR A 39 -3.99 3.52 -11.38
CA THR A 39 -2.96 4.11 -10.51
C THR A 39 -3.02 3.46 -9.15
N CYS A 40 -1.89 2.94 -8.70
CA CYS A 40 -1.75 2.36 -7.36
C CYS A 40 -0.61 3.07 -6.63
N LEU A 41 -0.92 3.60 -5.45
CA LEU A 41 0.07 4.22 -4.55
C LEU A 41 0.30 3.32 -3.36
N ILE A 42 1.54 3.04 -3.06
CA ILE A 42 1.93 2.26 -1.89
C ILE A 42 2.64 3.18 -0.90
N GLU A 43 2.14 3.21 0.31
CA GLU A 43 2.80 3.83 1.45
C GLU A 43 3.49 2.74 2.26
N ARG A 44 4.82 2.79 2.32
CA ARG A 44 5.62 1.83 3.08
C ARG A 44 5.93 2.41 4.44
N LYS A 45 5.57 1.68 5.49
CA LYS A 45 5.80 2.12 6.86
C LYS A 45 6.38 0.99 7.69
N ARG A 46 7.52 1.24 8.32
CA ARG A 46 8.04 0.31 9.32
C ARG A 46 7.15 0.38 10.55
N THR A 47 7.05 -0.72 11.28
CA THR A 47 6.15 -0.80 12.43
C THR A 47 6.49 0.18 13.55
N ASP A 48 7.78 0.51 13.74
CA ASP A 48 8.20 1.54 14.69
C ASP A 48 7.70 2.93 14.28
N ASP A 49 7.84 3.31 13.02
CA ASP A 49 7.33 4.59 12.49
C ASP A 49 5.79 4.62 12.48
N PHE A 50 5.16 3.49 12.18
CA PHE A 50 3.71 3.34 12.25
C PHE A 50 3.20 3.63 13.67
N ALA A 51 3.79 3.01 14.67
CA ALA A 51 3.43 3.23 16.07
C ALA A 51 3.61 4.69 16.49
N ALA A 52 4.72 5.31 16.11
CA ALA A 52 4.97 6.73 16.40
C ALA A 52 3.97 7.65 15.69
N SER A 53 3.62 7.37 14.44
CA SER A 53 2.74 8.23 13.64
C SER A 53 1.30 8.23 14.14
N ILE A 54 0.85 7.16 14.79
CA ILE A 54 -0.48 7.11 15.42
C ILE A 54 -0.56 8.12 16.56
N THR A 55 0.51 8.26 17.34
CA THR A 55 0.55 9.15 18.51
C THR A 55 0.48 10.62 18.12
N ASP A 56 1.18 11.03 17.08
CA ASP A 56 1.33 12.44 16.70
C ASP A 56 0.35 12.93 15.63
N GLY A 57 -0.59 12.09 15.22
CA GLY A 57 -1.62 12.44 14.24
C GLY A 57 -1.19 12.38 12.78
N ARG A 58 0.09 12.11 12.50
CA ARG A 58 0.59 12.00 11.11
C ARG A 58 -0.11 10.90 10.32
N TRP A 59 -0.46 9.80 10.99
CA TRP A 59 -1.16 8.67 10.39
C TRP A 59 -2.47 9.09 9.74
N ARG A 60 -3.29 9.86 10.48
CA ARG A 60 -4.59 10.32 10.01
C ARG A 60 -4.46 11.31 8.85
N GLU A 61 -3.51 12.24 8.94
CA GLU A 61 -3.27 13.24 7.91
C GLU A 61 -2.79 12.60 6.60
N GLN A 62 -1.84 11.68 6.69
CA GLN A 62 -1.33 10.95 5.52
C GLN A 62 -2.43 10.15 4.82
N LYS A 63 -3.29 9.48 5.58
CA LYS A 63 -4.42 8.74 5.01
C LYS A 63 -5.36 9.65 4.24
N ALA A 64 -5.70 10.80 4.80
CA ALA A 64 -6.59 11.76 4.14
C ALA A 64 -6.02 12.21 2.79
N ARG A 65 -4.73 12.51 2.74
CA ARG A 65 -4.06 12.92 1.50
C ARG A 65 -4.06 11.82 0.44
N LEU A 66 -3.81 10.58 0.85
CA LEU A 66 -3.81 9.43 -0.04
C LEU A 66 -5.23 9.13 -0.57
N GLN A 67 -6.25 9.26 0.26
CA GLN A 67 -7.65 9.09 -0.15
C GLN A 67 -8.06 10.09 -1.23
N GLN A 68 -7.60 11.33 -1.11
CA GLN A 68 -7.93 12.39 -2.07
C GLN A 68 -7.28 12.17 -3.43
N SER A 69 -6.27 11.32 -3.54
CA SER A 69 -5.56 11.06 -4.81
C SER A 69 -6.41 10.35 -5.85
N GLY A 70 -7.45 9.64 -5.45
CA GLY A 70 -8.26 8.80 -6.34
C GLY A 70 -7.57 7.51 -6.78
N ALA A 71 -6.35 7.25 -6.33
CA ALA A 71 -5.61 6.03 -6.63
C ALA A 71 -6.08 4.86 -5.75
N ILE A 72 -5.76 3.64 -6.17
CA ILE A 72 -5.79 2.49 -5.28
C ILE A 72 -4.65 2.68 -4.27
N VAL A 73 -4.97 2.68 -2.99
CA VAL A 73 -3.97 2.90 -1.94
C VAL A 73 -3.72 1.60 -1.19
N VAL A 74 -2.44 1.26 -1.07
CA VAL A 74 -1.98 0.12 -0.29
C VAL A 74 -1.02 0.63 0.79
N TYR A 75 -1.35 0.37 2.05
CA TYR A 75 -0.40 0.52 3.15
C TYR A 75 0.39 -0.77 3.31
N LEU A 76 1.69 -0.65 3.24
CA LEU A 76 2.60 -1.77 3.46
C LEU A 76 3.29 -1.55 4.80
N ILE A 77 2.91 -2.35 5.79
CA ILE A 77 3.43 -2.27 7.15
C ILE A 77 4.53 -3.32 7.30
N GLU A 78 5.76 -2.86 7.48
CA GLU A 78 6.93 -3.72 7.46
C GLU A 78 7.47 -3.94 8.88
N GLY A 79 7.38 -5.18 9.35
CA GLY A 79 7.86 -5.60 10.65
C GLY A 79 6.77 -6.21 11.54
N SER A 80 7.13 -6.49 12.79
CA SER A 80 6.23 -7.06 13.78
C SER A 80 5.41 -5.96 14.48
N LEU A 81 4.17 -6.29 14.85
CA LEU A 81 3.35 -5.40 15.68
C LEU A 81 3.73 -5.49 17.16
N TYR A 82 4.52 -6.50 17.54
CA TYR A 82 4.95 -6.69 18.93
C TYR A 82 6.21 -5.91 19.23
N HIS A 83 6.41 -5.57 20.50
CA HIS A 83 7.58 -4.86 21.02
C HIS A 83 7.77 -3.46 20.42
N GLN A 84 6.66 -2.80 20.15
CA GLN A 84 6.64 -1.42 19.66
C GLN A 84 6.29 -0.44 20.80
N SER A 85 6.36 0.86 20.49
CA SER A 85 6.01 1.91 21.47
C SER A 85 4.51 1.96 21.80
N LYS A 86 3.68 1.25 21.05
CA LYS A 86 2.25 1.08 21.28
C LYS A 86 1.91 -0.39 21.44
N PRO A 87 0.85 -0.72 22.21
CA PRO A 87 0.40 -2.10 22.31
C PRO A 87 0.01 -2.69 20.97
N PRO A 88 0.23 -4.00 20.74
CA PRO A 88 -0.15 -4.62 19.48
C PRO A 88 -1.64 -4.51 19.16
N GLU A 89 -2.50 -4.47 20.18
CA GLU A 89 -3.94 -4.26 20.03
C GLU A 89 -4.26 -2.91 19.41
N THR A 90 -3.55 -1.87 19.81
CA THR A 90 -3.70 -0.52 19.25
C THR A 90 -3.30 -0.48 17.77
N LEU A 91 -2.17 -1.11 17.45
CA LEU A 91 -1.68 -1.17 16.06
C LEU A 91 -2.61 -1.99 15.18
N SER A 92 -3.04 -3.15 15.67
CA SER A 92 -4.01 -3.98 14.96
C SER A 92 -5.33 -3.25 14.72
N SER A 93 -5.84 -2.56 15.73
CA SER A 93 -7.06 -1.76 15.59
C SER A 93 -6.92 -0.68 14.52
N ALA A 94 -5.78 0.01 14.48
CA ALA A 94 -5.53 1.03 13.45
C ALA A 94 -5.50 0.42 12.04
N ILE A 95 -4.94 -0.77 11.89
CA ILE A 95 -4.93 -1.50 10.60
C ILE A 95 -6.36 -1.83 10.17
N TRP A 96 -7.17 -2.38 11.06
CA TRP A 96 -8.55 -2.74 10.73
C TRP A 96 -9.41 -1.52 10.42
N ASN A 97 -9.24 -0.41 11.15
CA ASN A 97 -9.93 0.84 10.84
C ASN A 97 -9.55 1.37 9.46
N THR A 98 -8.28 1.24 9.09
CA THR A 98 -7.81 1.65 7.76
C THR A 98 -8.49 0.84 6.65
N MET A 99 -8.68 -0.45 6.86
CA MET A 99 -9.35 -1.31 5.88
C MET A 99 -10.87 -1.13 5.88
N LEU A 100 -11.49 -1.18 7.05
CA LEU A 100 -12.96 -1.23 7.14
C LEU A 100 -13.62 0.13 7.03
N ARG A 101 -13.04 1.14 7.65
CA ARG A 101 -13.58 2.50 7.65
C ARG A 101 -13.07 3.33 6.48
N ASP A 102 -11.76 3.28 6.22
CA ASP A 102 -11.12 4.16 5.24
C ASP A 102 -11.02 3.51 3.85
N HIS A 103 -11.39 2.23 3.73
CA HIS A 103 -11.43 1.47 2.47
C HIS A 103 -10.09 1.42 1.74
N MET A 104 -9.00 1.36 2.49
CA MET A 104 -7.65 1.19 1.98
C MET A 104 -7.17 -0.23 2.23
N TRP A 105 -6.34 -0.73 1.32
CA TRP A 105 -5.72 -2.03 1.50
C TRP A 105 -4.54 -1.93 2.47
N VAL A 106 -4.34 -2.94 3.29
CA VAL A 106 -3.16 -3.05 4.15
C VAL A 106 -2.57 -4.43 3.99
N ILE A 107 -1.26 -4.46 3.79
CA ILE A 107 -0.49 -5.69 3.79
C ILE A 107 0.64 -5.56 4.80
N GLN A 108 0.89 -6.61 5.57
CA GLN A 108 2.00 -6.66 6.50
C GLN A 108 3.09 -7.58 5.95
N THR A 109 4.34 -7.11 6.00
CA THR A 109 5.50 -7.90 5.61
C THR A 109 6.44 -8.06 6.80
N ARG A 110 7.26 -9.11 6.78
CA ARG A 110 8.23 -9.36 7.85
C ARG A 110 9.46 -8.47 7.74
N GLY A 111 9.79 -8.04 6.52
CA GLY A 111 10.98 -7.25 6.26
C GLY A 111 11.07 -6.90 4.78
N ILE A 112 12.20 -6.30 4.41
CA ILE A 112 12.42 -5.76 3.07
C ILE A 112 12.37 -6.83 1.97
N GLU A 113 12.77 -8.05 2.26
CA GLU A 113 12.75 -9.15 1.30
C GLU A 113 11.31 -9.48 0.90
N GLU A 114 10.44 -9.60 1.88
CA GLU A 114 9.03 -9.88 1.66
C GLU A 114 8.33 -8.68 1.03
N THR A 115 8.72 -7.46 1.40
CA THR A 115 8.26 -6.22 0.76
C THR A 115 8.58 -6.23 -0.73
N SER A 116 9.81 -6.55 -1.08
CA SER A 116 10.23 -6.65 -2.50
C SER A 116 9.41 -7.70 -3.25
N LEU A 117 9.20 -8.86 -2.64
CA LEU A 117 8.37 -9.92 -3.23
C LEU A 117 6.95 -9.43 -3.54
N HIS A 118 6.30 -8.78 -2.58
CA HIS A 118 4.94 -8.28 -2.77
C HIS A 118 4.86 -7.17 -3.82
N LEU A 119 5.82 -6.27 -3.86
CA LEU A 119 5.86 -5.23 -4.89
C LEU A 119 5.99 -5.81 -6.29
N GLN A 120 6.84 -6.81 -6.46
CA GLN A 120 7.01 -7.48 -7.75
C GLN A 120 5.71 -8.18 -8.19
N GLN A 121 5.03 -8.85 -7.27
CA GLN A 121 3.75 -9.48 -7.57
C GLN A 121 2.65 -8.48 -7.88
N LEU A 122 2.60 -7.36 -7.15
CA LEU A 122 1.62 -6.31 -7.40
C LEU A 122 1.78 -5.69 -8.78
N VAL A 123 3.02 -5.42 -9.21
CA VAL A 123 3.30 -4.93 -10.57
C VAL A 123 2.77 -5.89 -11.62
N LYS A 124 2.99 -7.20 -11.45
CA LYS A 124 2.49 -8.21 -12.37
C LYS A 124 0.96 -8.24 -12.42
N LYS A 125 0.32 -8.16 -11.25
CA LYS A 125 -1.15 -8.20 -11.16
C LYS A 125 -1.79 -7.00 -11.84
N ILE A 126 -1.26 -5.80 -11.60
CA ILE A 126 -1.75 -4.58 -12.25
C ILE A 126 -1.45 -4.63 -13.76
N GLY A 127 -0.30 -5.15 -14.17
CA GLY A 127 0.05 -5.29 -15.57
C GLY A 127 -0.77 -6.32 -16.34
N ASN A 128 -1.27 -7.37 -15.67
CA ASN A 128 -2.03 -8.45 -16.28
C ASN A 128 -3.53 -8.19 -16.38
N GLU A 129 -4.02 -7.09 -15.84
CA GLU A 129 -5.43 -6.75 -15.81
C GLU A 129 -6.14 -6.79 -17.15
N ILE A 130 -5.42 -6.53 -18.21
CA ILE A 130 -5.99 -6.35 -19.55
C ILE A 130 -6.14 -7.67 -20.30
N LYS A 131 -5.33 -8.69 -19.98
CA LYS A 131 -5.35 -9.96 -20.70
C LYS A 131 -6.66 -10.74 -20.55
N GLY A 132 -7.44 -10.48 -19.49
CA GLY A 132 -8.72 -11.15 -19.23
C GLY A 132 -9.95 -10.29 -19.44
N GLY A 133 -9.82 -9.02 -19.87
CA GLY A 133 -10.96 -8.11 -20.03
C GLY A 133 -11.59 -7.64 -18.72
N THR A 134 -10.92 -7.88 -17.56
CA THR A 134 -11.41 -7.49 -16.24
C THR A 134 -10.33 -6.72 -15.50
N GLY A 135 -10.41 -5.41 -15.49
CA GLY A 135 -9.51 -4.56 -14.72
C GLY A 135 -9.84 -4.59 -13.22
N ILE A 136 -8.85 -4.25 -12.37
CA ILE A 136 -9.05 -4.11 -10.92
C ILE A 136 -10.21 -3.17 -10.61
N LYS A 137 -10.33 -2.04 -11.32
CA LYS A 137 -11.46 -1.11 -11.18
C LYS A 137 -12.79 -1.79 -11.44
N SER A 138 -12.86 -2.64 -12.47
CA SER A 138 -14.05 -3.41 -12.79
C SER A 138 -14.39 -4.42 -11.70
N LEU A 139 -13.39 -5.13 -11.17
CA LEU A 139 -13.58 -6.08 -10.08
C LEU A 139 -14.03 -5.39 -8.79
N LEU A 140 -13.44 -4.26 -8.44
CA LEU A 140 -13.84 -3.46 -7.28
C LEU A 140 -15.26 -2.92 -7.44
N SER A 141 -15.63 -2.44 -8.62
CA SER A 141 -16.99 -1.96 -8.90
C SER A 141 -18.02 -3.08 -8.81
N LYS A 142 -17.71 -4.26 -9.34
CA LYS A 142 -18.56 -5.45 -9.22
C LYS A 142 -18.74 -5.89 -7.78
N ARG A 143 -17.67 -5.88 -7.00
CA ARG A 143 -17.70 -6.24 -5.58
C ARG A 143 -18.55 -5.25 -4.79
N LYS A 144 -18.40 -3.96 -5.01
CA LYS A 144 -19.21 -2.92 -4.38
C LYS A 144 -20.69 -3.10 -4.70
N ARG A 145 -21.06 -3.29 -5.98
CA ARG A 145 -22.44 -3.51 -6.39
C ARG A 145 -23.04 -4.77 -5.75
N LYS A 146 -22.26 -5.84 -5.65
CA LYS A 146 -22.71 -7.08 -5.00
C LYS A 146 -23.00 -6.87 -3.52
N ILE A 147 -22.15 -6.12 -2.82
CA ILE A 147 -22.35 -5.78 -1.41
C ILE A 147 -23.58 -4.89 -1.24
N ASP A 148 -23.74 -3.85 -2.07
CA ASP A 148 -24.88 -2.96 -2.05
C ASP A 148 -26.20 -3.75 -2.26
N ASN A 149 -26.22 -4.71 -3.17
CA ASN A 149 -27.39 -5.56 -3.41
C ASN A 149 -27.74 -6.48 -2.25
N VAL A 150 -26.75 -6.90 -1.46
CA VAL A 150 -27.00 -7.74 -0.27
C VAL A 150 -27.66 -6.94 0.86
N PHE A 151 -27.38 -5.66 0.98
CA PHE A 151 -27.86 -4.79 2.05
C PHE A 151 -29.05 -3.93 1.66
N LEU A 152 -29.47 -3.99 0.42
CA LEU A 152 -30.68 -3.31 -0.06
C LEU A 152 -31.88 -4.27 0.00
#